data_55b0553b7a12bd0f2043ddfcccd5f63a
#
_entry.id   55b0553b7a12bd0f2043ddfcccd5f63a
#
_cell.length_a   1.000
_cell.length_b   1.000
_cell.length_c   1.000
_cell.angle_alpha   90.00
_cell.angle_beta   90.00
_cell.angle_gamma   90.00
#
_symmetry.space_group_name_H-M   'P 1'
#
loop_
_entity.id
_entity.type
_entity.pdbx_description
1 polymer ?
#
loop_
_entity_poly.entity_id
_entity_poly.type
_entity_poly.pdbx_seq_one_letter_code
_entity_poly.pdbx_strand_id
1 'polypeptide(L)'
;MYKIGDFSKMSKTTIKALRYYEKEGLLKPAFIDQYTSYRYYESSQLVDISKIISLRQIGLSIKDIKKVLDGQDMSLILNKRKNEIEKNIANFNIELSKINYLLEENNMKNEIFIKDIPGYIIYYRDGMIEDFSKITEFVLQSGTECAKANPNLKCITPDYCYISYLDGEYKEKDIKIRYAQAVEKLGNETDKVKFMKSNPITAVCIYHKGAYNNLRDSYNIILKYIEDNGYEIIDNARECYIDGCWNKENEEDYLTEIQFPVKKR
;
A
#
# COMPACT_ATOMS: atom_id res chain seq x y z
N MET A 1 -12.70 -24.28 39.74
CA MET A 1 -13.35 -24.30 38.39
C MET A 1 -14.59 -23.44 38.43
N TYR A 2 -14.82 -22.68 37.34
CA TYR A 2 -15.94 -21.73 37.20
C TYR A 2 -16.84 -22.19 36.04
N LYS A 3 -18.16 -22.10 36.22
CA LYS A 3 -19.09 -22.35 35.13
C LYS A 3 -18.87 -21.34 34.00
N ILE A 4 -19.18 -21.71 32.76
CA ILE A 4 -18.99 -20.85 31.58
C ILE A 4 -19.57 -19.43 31.74
N GLY A 5 -20.70 -19.28 32.49
CA GLY A 5 -21.32 -17.99 32.75
C GLY A 5 -20.45 -17.10 33.68
N ASP A 6 -19.84 -17.68 34.69
CA ASP A 6 -18.97 -16.94 35.62
C ASP A 6 -17.62 -16.64 34.98
N PHE A 7 -17.07 -17.59 34.22
CA PHE A 7 -15.86 -17.37 33.46
C PHE A 7 -16.05 -16.27 32.39
N SER A 8 -17.23 -16.23 31.74
CA SER A 8 -17.62 -15.17 30.82
C SER A 8 -17.59 -13.78 31.44
N LYS A 9 -18.12 -13.64 32.68
CA LYS A 9 -18.08 -12.38 33.43
C LYS A 9 -16.65 -11.99 33.79
N MET A 10 -15.85 -12.94 34.27
CA MET A 10 -14.46 -12.72 34.71
C MET A 10 -13.56 -12.34 33.51
N SER A 11 -13.70 -13.03 32.40
CA SER A 11 -12.92 -12.78 31.18
C SER A 11 -13.47 -11.65 30.30
N LYS A 12 -14.62 -11.07 30.67
CA LYS A 12 -15.38 -10.09 29.85
C LYS A 12 -15.59 -10.55 28.40
N THR A 13 -15.80 -11.87 28.25
CA THR A 13 -15.97 -12.52 26.95
C THR A 13 -17.35 -13.17 26.91
N THR A 14 -18.09 -12.99 25.84
CA THR A 14 -19.44 -13.58 25.73
C THR A 14 -19.40 -15.11 25.71
N ILE A 15 -20.43 -15.77 26.26
CA ILE A 15 -20.54 -17.23 26.19
C ILE A 15 -20.48 -17.73 24.75
N LYS A 16 -21.07 -16.97 23.80
CA LYS A 16 -21.02 -17.28 22.37
C LYS A 16 -19.57 -17.29 21.85
N ALA A 17 -18.76 -16.32 22.26
CA ALA A 17 -17.35 -16.26 21.86
C ALA A 17 -16.54 -17.39 22.50
N LEU A 18 -16.78 -17.74 23.79
CA LEU A 18 -16.11 -18.85 24.44
C LEU A 18 -16.41 -20.19 23.74
N ARG A 19 -17.68 -20.44 23.37
CA ARG A 19 -18.06 -21.63 22.59
C ARG A 19 -17.45 -21.63 21.18
N TYR A 20 -17.31 -20.47 20.57
CA TYR A 20 -16.64 -20.32 19.30
C TYR A 20 -15.15 -20.67 19.42
N TYR A 21 -14.46 -20.15 20.44
CA TYR A 21 -13.05 -20.48 20.67
C TYR A 21 -12.84 -21.96 21.01
N GLU A 22 -13.78 -22.59 21.74
CA GLU A 22 -13.77 -24.03 21.94
C GLU A 22 -13.88 -24.79 20.62
N LYS A 23 -14.87 -24.43 19.77
CA LYS A 23 -15.08 -25.05 18.46
C LYS A 23 -13.85 -24.91 17.57
N GLU A 24 -13.24 -23.73 17.58
CA GLU A 24 -12.02 -23.47 16.83
C GLU A 24 -10.76 -24.06 17.47
N GLY A 25 -10.87 -24.65 18.65
CA GLY A 25 -9.76 -25.28 19.37
C GLY A 25 -8.74 -24.29 19.94
N LEU A 26 -9.13 -23.02 20.16
CA LEU A 26 -8.28 -22.01 20.77
C LEU A 26 -8.31 -22.05 22.30
N LEU A 27 -9.47 -22.34 22.89
CA LEU A 27 -9.65 -22.49 24.33
C LEU A 27 -10.64 -23.59 24.61
N LYS A 28 -10.17 -24.71 25.14
CA LYS A 28 -11.04 -25.83 25.56
C LYS A 28 -11.43 -25.67 27.01
N PRO A 29 -12.67 -25.98 27.43
CA PRO A 29 -13.02 -26.05 28.84
C PRO A 29 -12.15 -27.08 29.56
N ALA A 30 -11.77 -26.81 30.79
CA ALA A 30 -11.01 -27.73 31.61
C ALA A 30 -11.80 -29.00 31.95
N PHE A 31 -13.13 -28.86 32.05
CA PHE A 31 -14.03 -29.97 32.31
C PHE A 31 -15.41 -29.74 31.68
N ILE A 32 -15.99 -30.78 31.11
CA ILE A 32 -17.38 -30.80 30.64
C ILE A 32 -18.10 -31.89 31.44
N ASP A 33 -19.12 -31.49 32.16
CA ASP A 33 -19.97 -32.41 32.93
C ASP A 33 -20.77 -33.30 31.94
N GLN A 34 -20.60 -34.61 32.06
CA GLN A 34 -21.22 -35.59 31.14
C GLN A 34 -22.73 -35.69 31.26
N TYR A 35 -23.31 -35.34 32.44
CA TYR A 35 -24.75 -35.42 32.68
C TYR A 35 -25.48 -34.16 32.31
N THR A 36 -24.89 -33.01 32.59
CA THR A 36 -25.51 -31.69 32.39
C THR A 36 -25.00 -30.96 31.15
N SER A 37 -23.91 -31.44 30.55
CA SER A 37 -23.19 -30.76 29.46
C SER A 37 -22.68 -29.37 29.81
N TYR A 38 -22.60 -29.06 31.12
CA TYR A 38 -22.04 -27.79 31.57
C TYR A 38 -20.52 -27.77 31.41
N ARG A 39 -20.02 -26.60 30.93
CA ARG A 39 -18.61 -26.34 30.74
C ARG A 39 -18.02 -25.59 31.92
N TYR A 40 -16.86 -26.05 32.36
CA TYR A 40 -16.11 -25.46 33.46
C TYR A 40 -14.71 -25.08 33.04
N TYR A 41 -14.26 -23.95 33.54
CA TYR A 41 -12.95 -23.36 33.24
C TYR A 41 -12.17 -23.14 34.52
N GLU A 42 -10.84 -23.13 34.43
CA GLU A 42 -9.94 -22.80 35.52
C GLU A 42 -9.53 -21.32 35.50
N SER A 43 -9.08 -20.79 36.65
CA SER A 43 -8.57 -19.42 36.74
C SER A 43 -7.31 -19.19 35.86
N SER A 44 -6.47 -20.20 35.72
CA SER A 44 -5.29 -20.19 34.83
C SER A 44 -5.67 -19.87 33.37
N GLN A 45 -6.82 -20.32 32.93
CA GLN A 45 -7.31 -20.06 31.56
C GLN A 45 -7.74 -18.61 31.30
N LEU A 46 -7.80 -17.76 32.35
CA LEU A 46 -7.99 -16.31 32.15
C LEU A 46 -6.81 -15.65 31.43
N VAL A 47 -5.60 -16.17 31.60
CA VAL A 47 -4.41 -15.69 30.89
C VAL A 47 -4.52 -16.07 29.42
N ASP A 48 -4.93 -17.30 29.14
CA ASP A 48 -5.05 -17.80 27.75
C ASP A 48 -6.11 -17.03 26.98
N ILE A 49 -7.31 -16.85 27.58
CA ILE A 49 -8.38 -16.09 26.92
C ILE A 49 -7.99 -14.62 26.71
N SER A 50 -7.29 -14.01 27.67
CA SER A 50 -6.80 -12.64 27.54
C SER A 50 -5.83 -12.51 26.35
N LYS A 51 -4.92 -13.47 26.20
CA LYS A 51 -3.99 -13.52 25.07
C LYS A 51 -4.73 -13.67 23.74
N ILE A 52 -5.72 -14.57 23.66
CA ILE A 52 -6.55 -14.77 22.47
C ILE A 52 -7.27 -13.46 22.09
N ILE A 53 -7.89 -12.78 23.06
CA ILE A 53 -8.61 -11.53 22.85
C ILE A 53 -7.67 -10.45 22.30
N SER A 54 -6.51 -10.26 22.93
CA SER A 54 -5.52 -9.26 22.49
C SER A 54 -5.09 -9.50 21.04
N LEU A 55 -4.82 -10.75 20.67
CA LEU A 55 -4.45 -11.10 19.30
C LEU A 55 -5.60 -10.90 18.30
N ARG A 56 -6.86 -11.14 18.72
CA ARG A 56 -8.05 -10.84 17.93
C ARG A 56 -8.26 -9.34 17.71
N GLN A 57 -8.04 -8.53 18.73
CA GLN A 57 -8.19 -7.07 18.65
C GLN A 57 -7.27 -6.42 17.62
N ILE A 58 -6.08 -6.96 17.43
CA ILE A 58 -5.18 -6.50 16.37
C ILE A 58 -5.47 -7.15 15.00
N GLY A 59 -6.57 -7.91 14.88
CA GLY A 59 -7.06 -8.47 13.63
C GLY A 59 -6.37 -9.74 13.15
N LEU A 60 -5.67 -10.48 14.04
CA LEU A 60 -5.12 -11.78 13.63
C LEU A 60 -6.22 -12.79 13.33
N SER A 61 -5.98 -13.61 12.32
CA SER A 61 -6.86 -14.74 11.97
C SER A 61 -6.82 -15.82 13.06
N ILE A 62 -7.89 -16.61 13.14
CA ILE A 62 -7.93 -17.78 14.02
C ILE A 62 -6.73 -18.72 13.76
N LYS A 63 -6.40 -18.89 12.49
CA LYS A 63 -5.26 -19.71 12.06
C LYS A 63 -3.93 -19.21 12.60
N ASP A 64 -3.72 -17.90 12.57
CA ASP A 64 -2.46 -17.31 13.05
C ASP A 64 -2.40 -17.29 14.59
N ILE A 65 -3.54 -17.10 15.26
CA ILE A 65 -3.62 -17.25 16.71
C ILE A 65 -3.28 -18.69 17.14
N LYS A 66 -3.78 -19.70 16.44
CA LYS A 66 -3.40 -21.11 16.70
C LYS A 66 -1.90 -21.30 16.61
N LYS A 67 -1.25 -20.79 15.57
CA LYS A 67 0.20 -20.90 15.41
C LYS A 67 0.95 -20.29 16.61
N VAL A 68 0.48 -19.12 17.11
CA VAL A 68 1.07 -18.50 18.32
C VAL A 68 0.86 -19.37 19.56
N LEU A 69 -0.32 -19.96 19.72
CA LEU A 69 -0.62 -20.84 20.86
C LEU A 69 0.17 -22.17 20.78
N ASP A 70 0.42 -22.66 19.58
CA ASP A 70 1.22 -23.87 19.29
C ASP A 70 2.74 -23.62 19.36
N GLY A 71 3.16 -22.41 19.80
CA GLY A 71 4.58 -22.09 20.06
C GLY A 71 5.36 -21.54 18.88
N GLN A 72 4.71 -21.15 17.76
CA GLN A 72 5.40 -20.41 16.72
C GLN A 72 5.81 -19.02 17.21
N ASP A 73 6.90 -18.50 16.65
CA ASP A 73 7.41 -17.18 16.99
C ASP A 73 6.35 -16.10 16.76
N MET A 74 5.85 -15.56 17.86
CA MET A 74 4.86 -14.50 17.87
C MET A 74 5.39 -13.24 17.19
N SER A 75 6.68 -12.95 17.31
CA SER A 75 7.30 -11.75 16.71
C SER A 75 7.19 -11.77 15.20
N LEU A 76 7.38 -12.93 14.58
CA LEU A 76 7.25 -13.09 13.12
C LEU A 76 5.83 -12.79 12.64
N ILE A 77 4.83 -13.33 13.36
CA ILE A 77 3.40 -13.15 13.02
C ILE A 77 2.97 -11.68 13.24
N LEU A 78 3.42 -11.07 14.33
CA LEU A 78 3.11 -9.67 14.64
C LEU A 78 3.78 -8.71 13.66
N ASN A 79 5.05 -8.94 13.29
CA ASN A 79 5.74 -8.11 12.30
C ASN A 79 5.06 -8.21 10.93
N LYS A 80 4.63 -9.40 10.51
CA LYS A 80 3.84 -9.55 9.29
C LYS A 80 2.56 -8.72 9.35
N ARG A 81 1.81 -8.80 10.47
CA ARG A 81 0.57 -8.03 10.64
C ARG A 81 0.81 -6.53 10.68
N LYS A 82 1.88 -6.09 11.35
CA LYS A 82 2.32 -4.70 11.36
C LYS A 82 2.54 -4.18 9.93
N ASN A 83 3.35 -4.90 9.13
CA ASN A 83 3.62 -4.52 7.75
C ASN A 83 2.35 -4.46 6.88
N GLU A 84 1.38 -5.38 7.11
CA GLU A 84 0.07 -5.32 6.43
C GLU A 84 -0.70 -4.06 6.79
N ILE A 85 -0.72 -3.68 8.07
CA ILE A 85 -1.39 -2.46 8.54
C ILE A 85 -0.71 -1.21 7.98
N GLU A 86 0.62 -1.13 8.03
CA GLU A 86 1.39 0.00 7.47
C GLU A 86 1.11 0.17 5.97
N LYS A 87 1.06 -0.94 5.23
CA LYS A 87 0.70 -0.91 3.81
C LYS A 87 -0.74 -0.41 3.59
N ASN A 88 -1.69 -0.85 4.43
CA ASN A 88 -3.07 -0.39 4.32
C ASN A 88 -3.20 1.11 4.64
N ILE A 89 -2.49 1.61 5.65
CA ILE A 89 -2.45 3.04 5.99
C ILE A 89 -1.94 3.84 4.79
N ALA A 90 -0.84 3.41 4.17
CA ALA A 90 -0.32 4.09 2.99
C ALA A 90 -1.34 4.11 1.82
N ASN A 91 -2.03 2.98 1.57
CA ASN A 91 -3.06 2.91 0.55
C ASN A 91 -4.24 3.84 0.86
N PHE A 92 -4.72 3.86 2.11
CA PHE A 92 -5.81 4.77 2.52
C PHE A 92 -5.41 6.25 2.42
N ASN A 93 -4.15 6.59 2.68
CA ASN A 93 -3.66 7.95 2.47
C ASN A 93 -3.69 8.35 0.99
N ILE A 94 -3.39 7.42 0.07
CA ILE A 94 -3.52 7.64 -1.37
C ILE A 94 -4.98 7.88 -1.76
N GLU A 95 -5.90 7.04 -1.27
CA GLU A 95 -7.33 7.19 -1.53
C GLU A 95 -7.87 8.50 -0.96
N LEU A 96 -7.48 8.85 0.27
CA LEU A 96 -7.88 10.09 0.93
C LEU A 96 -7.41 11.32 0.15
N SER A 97 -6.17 11.31 -0.35
CA SER A 97 -5.65 12.38 -1.21
C SER A 97 -6.50 12.57 -2.47
N LYS A 98 -6.92 11.46 -3.11
CA LYS A 98 -7.82 11.51 -4.28
C LYS A 98 -9.20 12.05 -3.92
N ILE A 99 -9.77 11.62 -2.78
CA ILE A 99 -11.08 12.10 -2.31
C ILE A 99 -11.01 13.60 -2.02
N ASN A 100 -9.99 14.05 -1.30
CA ASN A 100 -9.80 15.48 -1.00
C ASN A 100 -9.70 16.29 -2.29
N TYR A 101 -8.93 15.81 -3.27
CA TYR A 101 -8.86 16.43 -4.59
C TYR A 101 -10.23 16.57 -5.24
N LEU A 102 -11.06 15.51 -5.25
CA LEU A 102 -12.41 15.54 -5.85
C LEU A 102 -13.39 16.45 -5.09
N LEU A 103 -13.25 16.57 -3.77
CA LEU A 103 -14.10 17.43 -2.95
C LEU A 103 -13.77 18.92 -3.12
N GLU A 104 -12.53 19.25 -3.44
CA GLU A 104 -12.02 20.62 -3.50
C GLU A 104 -11.89 21.14 -4.94
N GLU A 105 -12.62 20.58 -5.89
CA GLU A 105 -12.57 20.82 -7.35
C GLU A 105 -12.52 22.30 -7.78
N ASN A 106 -12.83 23.24 -6.88
CA ASN A 106 -12.84 24.68 -7.15
C ASN A 106 -11.65 25.48 -6.55
N ASN A 107 -10.77 24.88 -5.71
CA ASN A 107 -9.72 25.63 -5.00
C ASN A 107 -8.30 25.06 -5.09
N MET A 108 -8.09 23.88 -5.67
CA MET A 108 -6.82 23.19 -5.64
C MET A 108 -5.88 23.47 -6.82
N LYS A 109 -5.68 24.71 -7.17
CA LYS A 109 -4.45 25.06 -7.88
C LYS A 109 -3.33 25.12 -6.83
N ASN A 110 -2.48 24.06 -6.76
CA ASN A 110 -1.18 24.05 -6.10
C ASN A 110 -1.10 23.66 -4.61
N GLU A 111 -1.97 22.80 -4.10
CA GLU A 111 -1.76 22.28 -2.74
C GLU A 111 -0.66 21.19 -2.74
N ILE A 112 0.37 21.43 -1.89
CA ILE A 112 1.47 20.48 -1.67
C ILE A 112 1.15 19.61 -0.47
N PHE A 113 1.39 18.32 -0.59
CA PHE A 113 1.23 17.36 0.50
C PHE A 113 2.43 16.42 0.59
N ILE A 114 2.61 15.83 1.78
CA ILE A 114 3.67 14.86 2.03
C ILE A 114 3.02 13.48 2.16
N LYS A 115 3.64 12.48 1.54
CA LYS A 115 3.11 11.14 1.45
C LYS A 115 4.21 10.11 1.65
N ASP A 116 3.95 9.14 2.51
CA ASP A 116 4.79 7.96 2.62
C ASP A 116 4.31 6.92 1.60
N ILE A 117 5.19 6.58 0.68
CA ILE A 117 4.95 5.59 -0.37
C ILE A 117 5.61 4.29 0.07
N PRO A 118 4.85 3.21 0.29
CA PRO A 118 5.41 1.94 0.73
C PRO A 118 6.31 1.34 -0.35
N GLY A 119 7.21 0.48 0.07
CA GLY A 119 7.96 -0.35 -0.87
C GLY A 119 7.04 -1.30 -1.61
N TYR A 120 7.11 -1.27 -2.95
CA TYR A 120 6.35 -2.15 -3.83
C TYR A 120 7.25 -3.13 -4.57
N ILE A 121 6.70 -4.26 -4.97
CA ILE A 121 7.27 -5.03 -6.06
C ILE A 121 6.81 -4.32 -7.33
N ILE A 122 7.77 -3.90 -8.16
CA ILE A 122 7.49 -3.24 -9.43
C ILE A 122 8.13 -4.02 -10.57
N TYR A 123 7.46 -4.03 -11.73
CA TYR A 123 8.21 -4.19 -12.96
C TYR A 123 8.52 -2.81 -13.54
N TYR A 124 9.63 -2.69 -14.22
CA TYR A 124 10.02 -1.47 -14.89
C TYR A 124 10.66 -1.74 -16.23
N ARG A 125 10.59 -0.75 -17.09
CA ARG A 125 11.29 -0.70 -18.36
C ARG A 125 11.99 0.64 -18.50
N ASP A 126 13.29 0.58 -18.72
CA ASP A 126 14.08 1.73 -19.14
C ASP A 126 14.12 1.76 -20.67
N GLY A 127 14.05 2.96 -21.24
CA GLY A 127 14.14 3.11 -22.67
C GLY A 127 14.27 4.55 -23.09
N MET A 128 14.37 4.76 -24.39
CA MET A 128 14.45 6.06 -25.01
C MET A 128 13.20 6.27 -25.87
N ILE A 129 12.59 7.44 -25.77
CA ILE A 129 11.47 7.89 -26.60
C ILE A 129 11.94 9.05 -27.47
N GLU A 130 11.40 9.16 -28.67
CA GLU A 130 11.74 10.22 -29.60
C GLU A 130 11.37 11.61 -29.04
N ASP A 131 10.15 11.72 -28.49
CA ASP A 131 9.61 12.89 -27.83
C ASP A 131 8.47 12.52 -26.87
N PHE A 132 7.92 13.50 -26.15
CA PHE A 132 6.86 13.30 -25.16
C PHE A 132 5.56 12.68 -25.70
N SER A 133 5.26 12.84 -27.02
CA SER A 133 4.07 12.21 -27.63
C SER A 133 4.13 10.69 -27.64
N LYS A 134 5.32 10.11 -27.46
CA LYS A 134 5.59 8.67 -27.46
C LYS A 134 5.45 8.01 -26.08
N ILE A 135 5.17 8.77 -25.03
CA ILE A 135 5.02 8.24 -23.67
C ILE A 135 3.93 7.15 -23.60
N THR A 136 2.73 7.43 -24.10
CA THR A 136 1.61 6.48 -24.06
C THR A 136 1.95 5.19 -24.81
N GLU A 137 2.57 5.29 -25.96
CA GLU A 137 3.03 4.13 -26.74
C GLU A 137 4.03 3.31 -25.96
N PHE A 138 5.01 3.96 -25.30
CA PHE A 138 6.03 3.29 -24.49
C PHE A 138 5.42 2.55 -23.29
N VAL A 139 4.45 3.16 -22.59
CA VAL A 139 3.72 2.55 -21.48
C VAL A 139 2.96 1.31 -21.93
N LEU A 140 2.18 1.41 -23.01
CA LEU A 140 1.41 0.29 -23.56
C LEU A 140 2.31 -0.88 -24.02
N GLN A 141 3.43 -0.56 -24.68
CA GLN A 141 4.41 -1.57 -25.06
C GLN A 141 5.03 -2.25 -23.85
N SER A 142 5.31 -1.50 -22.77
CA SER A 142 5.89 -2.05 -21.53
C SER A 142 4.92 -3.01 -20.86
N GLY A 143 3.64 -2.64 -20.78
CA GLY A 143 2.59 -3.52 -20.24
C GLY A 143 2.39 -4.78 -21.08
N THR A 144 2.39 -4.63 -22.42
CA THR A 144 2.26 -5.76 -23.36
C THR A 144 3.43 -6.73 -23.22
N GLU A 145 4.65 -6.23 -23.14
CA GLU A 145 5.86 -7.04 -22.97
C GLU A 145 5.84 -7.81 -21.64
N CYS A 146 5.46 -7.12 -20.55
CA CYS A 146 5.31 -7.76 -19.24
C CYS A 146 4.24 -8.85 -19.26
N ALA A 147 3.07 -8.59 -19.84
CA ALA A 147 1.96 -9.53 -19.88
C ALA A 147 2.27 -10.78 -20.72
N LYS A 148 3.01 -10.65 -21.82
CA LYS A 148 3.45 -11.80 -22.64
C LYS A 148 4.29 -12.79 -21.84
N ALA A 149 5.23 -12.27 -21.03
CA ALA A 149 6.11 -13.11 -20.20
C ALA A 149 5.41 -13.57 -18.88
N ASN A 150 4.36 -12.87 -18.46
CA ASN A 150 3.69 -13.04 -17.16
C ASN A 150 2.15 -12.95 -17.27
N PRO A 151 1.49 -13.88 -17.97
CA PRO A 151 0.05 -13.77 -18.29
C PRO A 151 -0.89 -13.73 -17.07
N ASN A 152 -0.42 -14.23 -15.91
CA ASN A 152 -1.21 -14.26 -14.66
C ASN A 152 -0.75 -13.23 -13.62
N LEU A 153 0.16 -12.32 -13.98
CA LEU A 153 0.62 -11.28 -13.08
C LEU A 153 -0.42 -10.17 -13.00
N LYS A 154 -0.76 -9.76 -11.78
CA LYS A 154 -1.73 -8.67 -11.56
C LYS A 154 -1.04 -7.44 -11.02
N CYS A 155 -1.51 -6.28 -11.44
CA CYS A 155 -1.20 -5.02 -10.79
C CYS A 155 -1.79 -5.00 -9.37
N ILE A 156 -1.22 -4.23 -8.48
CA ILE A 156 -1.79 -4.00 -7.15
C ILE A 156 -3.05 -3.13 -7.25
N THR A 157 -3.88 -3.19 -6.21
CA THR A 157 -5.03 -2.29 -6.05
C THR A 157 -4.90 -1.57 -4.70
N PRO A 158 -4.96 -0.22 -4.64
CA PRO A 158 -5.07 0.70 -5.76
C PRO A 158 -3.83 0.67 -6.68
N ASP A 159 -4.04 1.03 -7.95
CA ASP A 159 -2.97 1.02 -8.94
C ASP A 159 -1.89 2.06 -8.62
N TYR A 160 -0.62 1.69 -8.82
CA TYR A 160 0.50 2.60 -8.66
C TYR A 160 1.50 2.40 -9.80
N CYS A 161 1.57 3.40 -10.65
CA CYS A 161 2.55 3.46 -11.73
C CYS A 161 3.11 4.87 -11.88
N TYR A 162 4.29 4.98 -12.44
CA TYR A 162 4.92 6.28 -12.67
C TYR A 162 5.91 6.24 -13.82
N ILE A 163 6.20 7.43 -14.34
CA ILE A 163 7.31 7.70 -15.22
C ILE A 163 8.35 8.55 -14.48
N SER A 164 9.62 8.24 -14.69
CA SER A 164 10.75 9.06 -14.26
C SER A 164 11.66 9.32 -15.45
N TYR A 165 12.17 10.54 -15.54
CA TYR A 165 13.14 10.95 -16.55
C TYR A 165 14.55 10.68 -16.04
N LEU A 166 15.35 9.98 -16.83
CA LEU A 166 16.67 9.48 -16.43
C LEU A 166 17.83 10.33 -16.96
N ASP A 167 17.54 11.31 -17.82
CA ASP A 167 18.52 12.26 -18.29
C ASP A 167 18.95 13.22 -17.18
N GLY A 168 20.21 13.64 -17.19
CA GLY A 168 20.73 14.65 -16.25
C GLY A 168 20.35 16.08 -16.62
N GLU A 169 19.61 16.28 -17.71
CA GLU A 169 19.17 17.57 -18.23
C GLU A 169 17.82 17.43 -18.93
N TYR A 170 17.12 18.54 -19.13
CA TYR A 170 15.89 18.55 -19.92
C TYR A 170 16.20 18.33 -21.41
N LYS A 171 15.45 17.44 -22.03
CA LYS A 171 15.50 17.15 -23.46
C LYS A 171 14.12 17.15 -24.09
N GLU A 172 14.04 17.65 -25.31
CA GLU A 172 12.81 17.60 -26.12
C GLU A 172 12.77 16.37 -27.03
N LYS A 173 13.95 15.75 -27.29
CA LYS A 173 14.11 14.57 -28.12
C LYS A 173 15.10 13.59 -27.50
N ASP A 174 14.97 12.34 -27.93
CA ASP A 174 15.82 11.23 -27.46
C ASP A 174 15.86 11.15 -25.92
N ILE A 175 14.65 11.19 -25.31
CA ILE A 175 14.45 11.31 -23.89
C ILE A 175 14.55 9.92 -23.25
N LYS A 176 15.41 9.77 -22.25
CA LYS A 176 15.52 8.53 -21.48
C LYS A 176 14.49 8.51 -20.36
N ILE A 177 13.65 7.51 -20.38
CA ILE A 177 12.59 7.35 -19.38
C ILE A 177 12.61 5.96 -18.74
N ARG A 178 12.09 5.90 -17.54
CA ARG A 178 11.67 4.67 -16.85
C ARG A 178 10.17 4.70 -16.67
N TYR A 179 9.50 3.67 -17.15
CA TYR A 179 8.15 3.34 -16.71
C TYR A 179 8.21 2.28 -15.64
N ALA A 180 7.50 2.45 -14.53
CA ALA A 180 7.40 1.50 -13.44
C ALA A 180 5.95 1.26 -13.06
N GLN A 181 5.59 0.01 -12.80
CA GLN A 181 4.25 -0.44 -12.43
C GLN A 181 4.31 -1.40 -11.25
N ALA A 182 3.55 -1.11 -10.21
CA ALA A 182 3.48 -1.98 -9.04
C ALA A 182 2.62 -3.22 -9.29
N VAL A 183 3.11 -4.38 -8.85
CA VAL A 183 2.51 -5.69 -9.07
C VAL A 183 2.51 -6.52 -7.78
N GLU A 184 1.68 -7.56 -7.75
CA GLU A 184 1.48 -8.41 -6.56
C GLU A 184 2.69 -9.27 -6.18
N LYS A 185 3.54 -9.61 -7.14
CA LYS A 185 4.73 -10.49 -6.97
C LYS A 185 5.76 -10.25 -8.07
N LEU A 186 6.98 -10.75 -7.84
CA LEU A 186 8.01 -10.81 -8.87
C LEU A 186 7.55 -11.74 -10.01
N GLY A 187 7.85 -11.34 -11.23
CA GLY A 187 7.57 -12.11 -12.44
C GLY A 187 8.85 -12.53 -13.17
N ASN A 188 8.67 -13.08 -14.38
CA ASN A 188 9.76 -13.41 -15.29
C ASN A 188 10.24 -12.14 -15.99
N GLU A 189 11.53 -11.91 -15.95
CA GLU A 189 12.17 -10.81 -16.67
C GLU A 189 12.29 -11.11 -18.15
N THR A 190 12.32 -10.05 -18.96
CA THR A 190 12.69 -10.10 -20.37
C THR A 190 13.91 -9.21 -20.60
N ASP A 191 14.39 -9.12 -21.83
CA ASP A 191 15.46 -8.17 -22.18
C ASP A 191 15.05 -6.72 -21.91
N LYS A 192 13.75 -6.40 -21.97
CA LYS A 192 13.19 -5.05 -21.85
C LYS A 192 12.57 -4.77 -20.49
N VAL A 193 11.96 -5.76 -19.86
CA VAL A 193 11.22 -5.62 -18.59
C VAL A 193 11.99 -6.30 -17.48
N LYS A 194 12.24 -5.57 -16.42
CA LYS A 194 12.91 -6.03 -15.20
C LYS A 194 12.01 -5.90 -13.99
N PHE A 195 12.34 -6.61 -12.92
CA PHE A 195 11.60 -6.58 -11.67
C PHE A 195 12.51 -6.17 -10.52
N MET A 196 11.96 -5.41 -9.57
CA MET A 196 12.64 -5.07 -8.34
C MET A 196 11.67 -4.85 -7.18
N LYS A 197 12.20 -4.92 -5.96
CA LYS A 197 11.51 -4.40 -4.77
C LYS A 197 11.99 -2.97 -4.55
N SER A 198 11.09 -2.00 -4.63
CA SER A 198 11.42 -0.62 -4.28
C SER A 198 11.48 -0.45 -2.76
N ASN A 199 12.32 0.46 -2.29
CA ASN A 199 12.30 0.86 -0.89
C ASN A 199 11.09 1.77 -0.60
N PRO A 200 10.59 1.78 0.65
CA PRO A 200 9.68 2.83 1.10
C PRO A 200 10.34 4.20 0.97
N ILE A 201 9.58 5.20 0.59
CA ILE A 201 10.05 6.59 0.48
C ILE A 201 9.03 7.55 1.06
N THR A 202 9.51 8.66 1.60
CA THR A 202 8.71 9.86 1.82
C THR A 202 8.80 10.73 0.59
N ALA A 203 7.69 11.20 0.05
CA ALA A 203 7.64 12.09 -1.10
C ALA A 203 6.89 13.38 -0.78
N VAL A 204 7.41 14.50 -1.27
CA VAL A 204 6.65 15.74 -1.41
C VAL A 204 5.91 15.65 -2.73
N CYS A 205 4.60 15.91 -2.71
CA CYS A 205 3.69 15.69 -3.83
C CYS A 205 2.88 16.93 -4.13
N ILE A 206 2.50 17.08 -5.41
CA ILE A 206 1.55 18.09 -5.88
C ILE A 206 0.69 17.48 -6.99
N TYR A 207 -0.60 17.82 -7.02
CA TYR A 207 -1.44 17.53 -8.18
C TYR A 207 -1.36 18.66 -9.20
N HIS A 208 -1.14 18.28 -10.46
CA HIS A 208 -1.26 19.15 -11.61
C HIS A 208 -2.53 18.81 -12.37
N LYS A 209 -3.47 19.74 -12.48
CA LYS A 209 -4.64 19.63 -13.34
C LYS A 209 -4.44 20.45 -14.61
N GLY A 210 -4.60 19.81 -15.76
CA GLY A 210 -4.48 20.47 -17.05
C GLY A 210 -3.46 19.81 -17.98
N ALA A 211 -3.20 20.51 -19.09
CA ALA A 211 -2.29 20.04 -20.12
C ALA A 211 -0.87 19.82 -19.62
N TYR A 212 -0.22 18.79 -20.10
CA TYR A 212 1.16 18.43 -19.72
C TYR A 212 2.18 19.55 -19.99
N ASN A 213 1.91 20.44 -20.97
CA ASN A 213 2.77 21.59 -21.26
C ASN A 213 2.90 22.58 -20.07
N ASN A 214 1.95 22.54 -19.15
CA ASN A 214 1.91 23.43 -17.96
C ASN A 214 2.50 22.77 -16.71
N LEU A 215 3.01 21.53 -16.77
CA LEU A 215 3.64 20.85 -15.64
C LEU A 215 4.76 21.66 -15.00
N ARG A 216 5.47 22.47 -15.78
CA ARG A 216 6.57 23.35 -15.31
C ARG A 216 6.15 24.22 -14.14
N ASP A 217 4.93 24.73 -14.11
CA ASP A 217 4.46 25.61 -13.04
C ASP A 217 4.33 24.84 -11.73
N SER A 218 3.82 23.60 -11.79
CA SER A 218 3.73 22.71 -10.63
C SER A 218 5.12 22.29 -10.15
N TYR A 219 6.06 22.04 -11.06
CA TYR A 219 7.46 21.78 -10.69
C TYR A 219 8.11 22.94 -9.93
N ASN A 220 7.89 24.18 -10.38
CA ASN A 220 8.42 25.38 -9.70
C ASN A 220 7.89 25.51 -8.27
N ILE A 221 6.61 25.23 -8.07
CA ILE A 221 5.95 25.33 -6.76
C ILE A 221 6.48 24.27 -5.80
N ILE A 222 6.52 23.00 -6.25
CA ILE A 222 6.96 21.91 -5.40
C ILE A 222 8.45 21.99 -5.05
N LEU A 223 9.31 22.40 -5.97
CA LEU A 223 10.75 22.58 -5.72
C LEU A 223 11.00 23.68 -4.70
N LYS A 224 10.31 24.81 -4.83
CA LYS A 224 10.39 25.90 -3.83
C LYS A 224 9.97 25.41 -2.44
N TYR A 225 8.88 24.65 -2.34
CA TYR A 225 8.44 24.08 -1.07
C TYR A 225 9.51 23.15 -0.45
N ILE A 226 10.13 22.28 -1.26
CA ILE A 226 11.18 21.36 -0.82
C ILE A 226 12.35 22.14 -0.21
N GLU A 227 12.78 23.22 -0.88
CA GLU A 227 13.88 24.10 -0.41
C GLU A 227 13.49 24.81 0.89
N ASP A 228 12.34 25.49 0.91
CA ASP A 228 11.87 26.31 2.04
C ASP A 228 11.62 25.47 3.31
N ASN A 229 11.31 24.19 3.16
CA ASN A 229 11.01 23.28 4.28
C ASN A 229 12.16 22.35 4.66
N GLY A 230 13.35 22.54 4.12
CA GLY A 230 14.56 21.81 4.52
C GLY A 230 14.53 20.32 4.15
N TYR A 231 13.97 20.00 2.99
CA TYR A 231 14.08 18.68 2.41
C TYR A 231 15.25 18.58 1.43
N GLU A 232 15.75 17.36 1.23
CA GLU A 232 16.74 16.99 0.22
C GLU A 232 16.12 15.96 -0.72
N ILE A 233 16.19 16.22 -2.02
CA ILE A 233 15.75 15.26 -3.06
C ILE A 233 16.74 14.11 -3.11
N ILE A 234 16.24 12.86 -3.07
CA ILE A 234 17.07 11.65 -2.99
C ILE A 234 16.96 10.75 -4.23
N ASP A 235 16.01 11.03 -5.13
CA ASP A 235 15.80 10.27 -6.36
C ASP A 235 15.11 11.15 -7.40
N ASN A 236 15.04 10.70 -8.65
CA ASN A 236 14.32 11.40 -9.71
C ASN A 236 12.84 11.59 -9.37
N ALA A 237 12.27 12.68 -9.85
CA ALA A 237 10.83 12.91 -9.77
C ALA A 237 10.05 11.78 -10.45
N ARG A 238 8.87 11.50 -9.93
CA ARG A 238 7.92 10.53 -10.46
C ARG A 238 6.67 11.25 -10.93
N GLU A 239 6.28 11.05 -12.15
CA GLU A 239 5.02 11.54 -12.70
C GLU A 239 4.03 10.37 -12.77
N CYS A 240 3.00 10.43 -11.91
CA CYS A 240 1.91 9.46 -11.88
C CYS A 240 0.74 10.05 -12.66
N TYR A 241 0.52 9.59 -13.86
CA TYR A 241 -0.57 10.05 -14.72
C TYR A 241 -1.87 9.36 -14.29
N ILE A 242 -2.76 10.10 -13.64
CA ILE A 242 -4.03 9.59 -13.09
C ILE A 242 -5.11 9.65 -14.16
N ASP A 243 -5.27 10.83 -14.77
CA ASP A 243 -6.15 11.07 -15.89
C ASP A 243 -5.35 11.64 -17.07
N GLY A 244 -5.70 11.25 -18.27
CA GLY A 244 -4.99 11.66 -19.47
C GLY A 244 -5.76 11.34 -20.75
N CYS A 245 -5.10 11.38 -21.89
CA CYS A 245 -5.71 11.16 -23.20
C CYS A 245 -6.37 9.77 -23.38
N TRP A 246 -6.15 8.82 -22.48
CA TRP A 246 -6.78 7.49 -22.51
C TRP A 246 -8.17 7.46 -21.87
N ASN A 247 -8.55 8.47 -21.06
CA ASN A 247 -9.82 8.51 -20.33
C ASN A 247 -10.47 9.90 -20.23
N LYS A 248 -9.85 10.95 -20.78
CA LYS A 248 -10.37 12.33 -20.82
C LYS A 248 -10.30 12.86 -22.22
N GLU A 249 -11.35 13.60 -22.63
CA GLU A 249 -11.45 14.23 -23.94
C GLU A 249 -10.71 15.57 -23.99
N ASN A 250 -10.73 16.33 -22.88
CA ASN A 250 -10.13 17.64 -22.78
C ASN A 250 -8.83 17.59 -21.96
N GLU A 251 -7.80 18.26 -22.45
CA GLU A 251 -6.51 18.35 -21.73
C GLU A 251 -6.63 19.06 -20.39
N GLU A 252 -7.61 19.95 -20.22
CA GLU A 252 -7.87 20.65 -18.96
C GLU A 252 -8.35 19.71 -17.84
N ASP A 253 -8.84 18.51 -18.20
CA ASP A 253 -9.29 17.47 -17.27
C ASP A 253 -8.20 16.45 -16.94
N TYR A 254 -7.01 16.57 -17.52
CA TYR A 254 -5.88 15.69 -17.20
C TYR A 254 -5.43 15.95 -15.77
N LEU A 255 -5.02 14.87 -15.10
CA LEU A 255 -4.54 14.91 -13.73
C LEU A 255 -3.25 14.13 -13.59
N THR A 256 -2.20 14.81 -13.17
CA THR A 256 -0.89 14.21 -12.91
C THR A 256 -0.46 14.48 -11.47
N GLU A 257 -0.09 13.45 -10.74
CA GLU A 257 0.57 13.60 -9.44
C GLU A 257 2.08 13.61 -9.66
N ILE A 258 2.73 14.74 -9.32
CA ILE A 258 4.19 14.86 -9.32
C ILE A 258 4.68 14.51 -7.91
N GLN A 259 5.61 13.57 -7.80
CA GLN A 259 6.17 13.10 -6.54
C GLN A 259 7.69 13.29 -6.56
N PHE A 260 8.24 14.00 -5.58
CA PHE A 260 9.67 14.07 -5.34
C PHE A 260 10.04 13.23 -4.13
N PRO A 261 10.78 12.12 -4.31
CA PRO A 261 11.36 11.39 -3.20
C PRO A 261 12.32 12.26 -2.41
N VAL A 262 12.09 12.40 -1.10
CA VAL A 262 12.85 13.31 -0.24
C VAL A 262 13.23 12.66 1.08
N LYS A 263 14.24 13.25 1.73
CA LYS A 263 14.53 13.05 3.15
C LYS A 263 14.62 14.41 3.85
N LYS A 264 14.39 14.44 5.15
CA LYS A 264 14.62 15.64 5.97
C LYS A 264 16.12 15.88 6.10
N ARG A 265 16.57 17.13 5.96
CA ARG A 265 17.97 17.52 6.22
C ARG A 265 18.30 17.46 7.70
#